data_fd181164f5a8b07d2a7a7a57ce916a2a
#
_entry.id   fd181164f5a8b07d2a7a7a57ce916a2a
#
_cell.length_a   1.000
_cell.length_b   1.000
_cell.length_c   1.000
_cell.angle_alpha   90.00
_cell.angle_beta   90.00
_cell.angle_gamma   90.00
#
_symmetry.space_group_name_H-M   'P 1'
#
loop_
_entity.id
_entity.type
_entity.pdbx_description
1 polymer ?
#
loop_
_entity_poly.entity_id
_entity_poly.type
_entity_poly.pdbx_seq_one_letter_code
_entity_poly.pdbx_strand_id
1 'polypeptide(L)'
;MAELRLSLNDQVTPELLRQIQKLQHPGKLMKGISLELLSLTEKAFEKEGDPAKWKSLAASTIKQRNKKGHWPGKMLQVSTAGLAASVQPFSSATEAGISAGSGRSAKYAAIHQFGGQAGRGKKTTIPARPYLPMRQNGSELDLTDGARKSILEMMYDYVQK
;
A
#
# COMPACT_ATOMS: atom_id res chain seq x y z
N MET A 1 6.31 38.78 -58.39
CA MET A 1 5.54 38.72 -57.11
C MET A 1 6.19 37.69 -56.24
N ALA A 2 6.56 38.00 -55.01
CA ALA A 2 7.14 37.02 -54.06
C ALA A 2 6.00 36.24 -53.39
N GLU A 3 6.01 34.91 -53.52
CA GLU A 3 5.07 34.03 -52.83
C GLU A 3 5.52 33.84 -51.36
N LEU A 4 4.67 34.20 -50.42
CA LEU A 4 4.92 34.01 -48.99
C LEU A 4 4.31 32.67 -48.59
N ARG A 5 5.16 31.66 -48.26
CA ARG A 5 4.73 30.34 -47.79
C ARG A 5 4.96 30.23 -46.28
N LEU A 6 3.89 29.96 -45.52
CA LEU A 6 3.97 29.56 -44.11
C LEU A 6 3.70 28.07 -44.06
N SER A 7 4.64 27.31 -43.54
CA SER A 7 4.45 25.87 -43.23
C SER A 7 4.52 25.63 -41.73
N LEU A 8 3.55 24.93 -41.19
CA LEU A 8 3.53 24.47 -39.79
C LEU A 8 3.85 22.99 -39.77
N ASN A 9 4.90 22.61 -39.07
CA ASN A 9 5.20 21.21 -38.80
C ASN A 9 4.63 20.85 -37.42
N ASP A 10 3.51 20.11 -37.41
CA ASP A 10 2.83 19.71 -36.19
C ASP A 10 3.48 18.46 -35.60
N GLN A 11 4.32 18.65 -34.56
CA GLN A 11 4.88 17.55 -33.75
C GLN A 11 4.13 17.33 -32.45
N VAL A 12 3.20 18.22 -32.10
CA VAL A 12 2.45 18.17 -30.84
C VAL A 12 1.30 17.18 -30.90
N THR A 13 0.54 17.18 -31.98
CA THR A 13 -0.63 16.29 -32.15
C THR A 13 -0.28 14.80 -32.06
N PRO A 14 0.77 14.28 -32.72
CA PRO A 14 1.16 12.89 -32.59
C PRO A 14 1.53 12.51 -31.15
N GLU A 15 2.22 13.40 -30.42
CA GLU A 15 2.60 13.17 -29.01
C GLU A 15 1.36 13.15 -28.11
N LEU A 16 0.43 14.09 -28.29
CA LEU A 16 -0.84 14.08 -27.55
C LEU A 16 -1.66 12.82 -27.80
N LEU A 17 -1.76 12.38 -29.05
CA LEU A 17 -2.45 11.14 -29.40
C LEU A 17 -1.82 9.93 -28.74
N ARG A 18 -0.49 9.85 -28.67
CA ARG A 18 0.25 8.80 -27.98
C ARG A 18 -0.06 8.80 -26.47
N GLN A 19 -0.11 9.94 -25.83
CA GLN A 19 -0.44 10.06 -24.40
C GLN A 19 -1.89 9.66 -24.12
N ILE A 20 -2.83 10.09 -24.97
CA ILE A 20 -4.24 9.70 -24.88
C ILE A 20 -4.38 8.17 -24.99
N GLN A 21 -3.69 7.54 -25.95
CA GLN A 21 -3.72 6.10 -26.16
C GLN A 21 -3.17 5.33 -24.95
N LYS A 22 -2.11 5.82 -24.29
CA LYS A 22 -1.62 5.25 -23.03
C LYS A 22 -2.66 5.31 -21.92
N LEU A 23 -3.34 6.44 -21.77
CA LEU A 23 -4.40 6.62 -20.77
C LEU A 23 -5.63 5.75 -21.01
N GLN A 24 -5.90 5.37 -22.27
CA GLN A 24 -6.94 4.42 -22.61
C GLN A 24 -6.62 2.97 -22.20
N HIS A 25 -5.31 2.65 -22.01
CA HIS A 25 -4.86 1.30 -21.66
C HIS A 25 -3.92 1.32 -20.44
N PRO A 26 -4.38 1.76 -19.26
CA PRO A 26 -3.53 2.01 -18.10
C PRO A 26 -3.14 0.72 -17.33
N GLY A 27 -3.39 -0.46 -17.84
CA GLY A 27 -3.15 -1.72 -17.13
C GLY A 27 -1.72 -1.90 -16.61
N LYS A 28 -0.69 -1.42 -17.35
CA LYS A 28 0.69 -1.44 -16.88
C LYS A 28 0.90 -0.51 -15.70
N LEU A 29 0.31 0.69 -15.74
CA LEU A 29 0.33 1.64 -14.63
C LEU A 29 -0.36 1.06 -13.41
N MET A 30 -1.56 0.49 -13.57
CA MET A 30 -2.31 -0.12 -12.46
C MET A 30 -1.51 -1.26 -11.81
N LYS A 31 -0.87 -2.10 -12.61
CA LYS A 31 0.03 -3.14 -12.08
C LYS A 31 1.20 -2.54 -11.31
N GLY A 32 1.84 -1.51 -11.83
CA GLY A 32 2.91 -0.79 -11.14
C GLY A 32 2.47 -0.23 -9.80
N ILE A 33 1.30 0.43 -9.75
CA ILE A 33 0.71 0.98 -8.52
C ILE A 33 0.46 -0.13 -7.48
N SER A 34 -0.10 -1.27 -7.89
CA SER A 34 -0.36 -2.38 -6.95
C SER A 34 0.94 -2.94 -6.34
N LEU A 35 2.01 -3.03 -7.12
CA LEU A 35 3.33 -3.46 -6.64
C LEU A 35 3.99 -2.42 -5.74
N GLU A 36 3.82 -1.14 -6.01
CA GLU A 36 4.30 -0.07 -5.13
C GLU A 36 3.61 -0.11 -3.77
N LEU A 37 2.28 -0.28 -3.75
CA LEU A 37 1.52 -0.44 -2.50
C LEU A 37 1.99 -1.67 -1.71
N LEU A 38 2.29 -2.77 -2.39
CA LEU A 38 2.89 -3.96 -1.77
C LEU A 38 4.25 -3.64 -1.16
N SER A 39 5.15 -2.99 -1.91
CA SER A 39 6.48 -2.60 -1.45
C SER A 39 6.43 -1.71 -0.21
N LEU A 40 5.53 -0.73 -0.18
CA LEU A 40 5.32 0.13 0.99
C LEU A 40 4.83 -0.67 2.21
N THR A 41 3.97 -1.65 2.01
CA THR A 41 3.50 -2.56 3.06
C THR A 41 4.63 -3.44 3.58
N GLU A 42 5.44 -4.02 2.71
CA GLU A 42 6.61 -4.83 3.09
C GLU A 42 7.63 -4.02 3.90
N LYS A 43 7.89 -2.78 3.50
CA LYS A 43 8.74 -1.84 4.27
C LYS A 43 8.17 -1.57 5.67
N ALA A 44 6.86 -1.43 5.82
CA ALA A 44 6.23 -1.25 7.12
C ALA A 44 6.41 -2.48 8.02
N PHE A 45 6.33 -3.69 7.48
CA PHE A 45 6.64 -4.91 8.22
C PHE A 45 8.14 -5.04 8.54
N GLU A 46 9.01 -4.75 7.59
CA GLU A 46 10.46 -4.83 7.77
C GLU A 46 10.95 -3.89 8.86
N LYS A 47 10.49 -2.65 8.82
CA LYS A 47 10.87 -1.59 9.77
C LYS A 47 10.07 -1.62 11.07
N GLU A 48 9.05 -2.47 11.18
CA GLU A 48 8.09 -2.46 12.28
C GLU A 48 7.43 -1.08 12.46
N GLY A 49 6.93 -0.55 11.34
CA GLY A 49 6.28 0.75 11.20
C GLY A 49 7.06 1.73 10.32
N ASP A 50 6.34 2.38 9.39
CA ASP A 50 6.84 3.41 8.49
C ASP A 50 5.71 4.40 8.15
N PRO A 51 5.85 5.73 8.35
CA PRO A 51 7.04 6.43 8.83
C PRO A 51 7.28 6.32 10.35
N ALA A 52 6.25 6.01 11.14
CA ALA A 52 6.36 5.93 12.61
C ALA A 52 6.49 4.47 13.07
N LYS A 53 7.42 4.24 13.99
CA LYS A 53 7.60 2.91 14.62
C LYS A 53 6.34 2.47 15.34
N TRP A 54 6.01 1.18 15.22
CA TRP A 54 4.89 0.60 15.96
C TRP A 54 5.15 0.56 17.46
N LYS A 55 4.08 0.69 18.22
CA LYS A 55 4.14 0.52 19.67
C LYS A 55 4.63 -0.89 19.99
N SER A 56 5.59 -0.98 20.92
CA SER A 56 6.20 -2.24 21.37
C SER A 56 5.15 -3.26 21.85
N LEU A 57 5.53 -4.53 21.85
CA LEU A 57 4.70 -5.59 22.40
C LEU A 57 4.55 -5.45 23.91
N ALA A 58 3.38 -5.78 24.44
CA ALA A 58 3.18 -5.88 25.88
C ALA A 58 4.07 -6.96 26.51
N ALA A 59 4.54 -6.73 27.72
CA ALA A 59 5.40 -7.67 28.44
C ALA A 59 4.80 -9.09 28.52
N SER A 60 3.49 -9.21 28.70
CA SER A 60 2.77 -10.49 28.69
C SER A 60 2.89 -11.21 27.33
N THR A 61 2.82 -10.48 26.22
CA THR A 61 2.98 -11.02 24.86
C THR A 61 4.42 -11.48 24.64
N ILE A 62 5.40 -10.70 25.06
CA ILE A 62 6.83 -11.07 24.99
C ILE A 62 7.07 -12.36 25.77
N LYS A 63 6.58 -12.44 27.03
CA LYS A 63 6.69 -13.64 27.86
C LYS A 63 6.07 -14.86 27.21
N GLN A 64 4.89 -14.72 26.58
CA GLN A 64 4.22 -15.80 25.86
C GLN A 64 5.01 -16.24 24.62
N ARG A 65 5.54 -15.29 23.83
CA ARG A 65 6.38 -15.59 22.67
C ARG A 65 7.67 -16.30 23.06
N ASN A 66 8.31 -15.86 24.14
CA ASN A 66 9.51 -16.50 24.67
C ASN A 66 9.28 -17.97 25.03
N LYS A 67 8.17 -18.25 25.74
CA LYS A 67 7.78 -19.62 26.07
C LYS A 67 7.57 -20.53 24.84
N LYS A 68 7.21 -19.94 23.69
CA LYS A 68 6.95 -20.63 22.43
C LYS A 68 8.15 -20.63 21.47
N GLY A 69 9.29 -20.10 21.88
CA GLY A 69 10.46 -19.97 21.00
C GLY A 69 10.32 -18.96 19.88
N HIS A 70 9.40 -17.99 20.00
CA HIS A 70 9.14 -16.95 19.00
C HIS A 70 9.65 -15.57 19.42
N TRP A 71 10.56 -15.51 20.37
CA TRP A 71 11.23 -14.29 20.84
C TRP A 71 12.74 -14.54 21.01
N PRO A 72 13.60 -13.61 20.55
CA PRO A 72 13.28 -12.38 19.82
C PRO A 72 12.72 -12.64 18.41
N GLY A 73 11.85 -11.76 17.93
CA GLY A 73 11.24 -11.87 16.61
C GLY A 73 10.36 -10.67 16.27
N LYS A 74 10.19 -10.44 14.98
CA LYS A 74 9.44 -9.28 14.44
C LYS A 74 7.97 -9.30 14.84
N MET A 75 7.42 -8.10 15.03
CA MET A 75 5.98 -7.92 15.29
C MET A 75 5.16 -8.31 14.05
N LEU A 76 3.98 -8.89 14.28
CA LEU A 76 3.02 -9.32 13.24
C LEU A 76 3.53 -10.38 12.24
N GLN A 77 4.72 -10.95 12.47
CA GLN A 77 5.42 -11.88 11.56
C GLN A 77 5.80 -13.21 12.25
N VAL A 78 5.04 -13.66 13.23
CA VAL A 78 5.33 -14.91 13.97
C VAL A 78 5.09 -16.16 13.12
N SER A 79 4.14 -16.13 12.24
CA SER A 79 3.74 -17.25 11.39
C SER A 79 4.10 -17.00 9.94
N THR A 80 4.67 -18.01 9.28
CA THR A 80 4.95 -17.97 7.83
C THR A 80 3.69 -17.84 6.98
N ALA A 81 2.52 -18.27 7.49
CA ALA A 81 1.21 -18.10 6.89
C ALA A 81 0.38 -17.02 7.62
N GLY A 82 1.04 -16.03 8.22
CA GLY A 82 0.41 -14.98 9.02
C GLY A 82 -0.04 -13.77 8.21
N LEU A 83 -0.20 -12.64 8.91
CA LEU A 83 -0.73 -11.41 8.32
C LEU A 83 0.16 -10.88 7.19
N ALA A 84 1.47 -10.83 7.38
CA ALA A 84 2.40 -10.34 6.35
C ALA A 84 2.31 -11.16 5.06
N ALA A 85 2.25 -12.50 5.16
CA ALA A 85 2.10 -13.39 4.02
C ALA A 85 0.72 -13.34 3.34
N SER A 86 -0.28 -12.77 4.02
CA SER A 86 -1.64 -12.64 3.48
C SER A 86 -1.84 -11.40 2.61
N VAL A 87 -0.84 -10.52 2.53
CA VAL A 87 -0.92 -9.33 1.69
C VAL A 87 -0.68 -9.71 0.24
N GLN A 88 -1.63 -9.36 -0.63
CA GLN A 88 -1.59 -9.68 -2.05
C GLN A 88 -1.93 -8.45 -2.89
N PRO A 89 -1.14 -8.12 -3.92
CA PRO A 89 -1.46 -7.07 -4.86
C PRO A 89 -2.54 -7.55 -5.84
N PHE A 90 -3.39 -6.65 -6.27
CA PHE A 90 -4.34 -6.88 -7.36
C PHE A 90 -4.39 -5.68 -8.29
N SER A 91 -4.66 -5.91 -9.57
CA SER A 91 -4.87 -4.84 -10.54
C SER A 91 -5.77 -5.31 -11.69
N SER A 92 -6.49 -4.35 -12.26
CA SER A 92 -7.28 -4.49 -13.47
C SER A 92 -6.93 -3.36 -14.44
N ALA A 93 -7.73 -3.16 -15.48
CA ALA A 93 -7.56 -2.04 -16.39
C ALA A 93 -7.80 -0.67 -15.71
N THR A 94 -8.64 -0.61 -14.67
CA THR A 94 -9.08 0.65 -14.04
C THR A 94 -8.87 0.69 -12.54
N GLU A 95 -8.34 -0.37 -11.94
CA GLU A 95 -8.22 -0.50 -10.50
C GLU A 95 -6.87 -1.10 -10.13
N ALA A 96 -6.27 -0.60 -9.07
CA ALA A 96 -5.07 -1.15 -8.46
C ALA A 96 -5.18 -1.10 -6.94
N GLY A 97 -4.68 -2.12 -6.26
CA GLY A 97 -4.73 -2.17 -4.82
C GLY A 97 -3.95 -3.33 -4.22
N ILE A 98 -4.06 -3.43 -2.91
CA ILE A 98 -3.58 -4.57 -2.13
C ILE A 98 -4.70 -5.05 -1.21
N SER A 99 -4.78 -6.34 -1.00
CA SER A 99 -5.63 -6.97 -0.01
C SER A 99 -4.80 -7.57 1.12
N ALA A 100 -5.35 -7.60 2.32
CA ALA A 100 -4.72 -8.20 3.49
C ALA A 100 -5.75 -8.92 4.36
N GLY A 101 -5.32 -9.97 5.06
CA GLY A 101 -6.20 -10.68 5.95
C GLY A 101 -6.99 -11.79 5.25
N SER A 102 -6.31 -12.74 4.64
CA SER A 102 -6.94 -13.96 4.14
C SER A 102 -6.88 -15.10 5.17
N GLY A 103 -7.79 -16.06 5.09
CA GLY A 103 -7.81 -17.22 5.94
C GLY A 103 -7.84 -16.87 7.43
N ARG A 104 -6.87 -17.38 8.19
CA ARG A 104 -6.80 -17.16 9.66
C ARG A 104 -6.50 -15.71 10.02
N SER A 105 -5.80 -14.97 9.17
CA SER A 105 -5.42 -13.60 9.45
C SER A 105 -6.57 -12.59 9.30
N ALA A 106 -7.64 -12.93 8.59
CA ALA A 106 -8.82 -12.08 8.42
C ALA A 106 -9.42 -11.60 9.76
N LYS A 107 -9.37 -12.46 10.80
CA LYS A 107 -9.93 -12.15 12.13
C LYS A 107 -9.21 -11.02 12.87
N TYR A 108 -7.96 -10.73 12.52
CA TYR A 108 -7.13 -9.76 13.25
C TYR A 108 -6.46 -8.71 12.35
N ALA A 109 -6.64 -8.80 11.04
CA ALA A 109 -6.04 -7.87 10.09
C ALA A 109 -6.44 -6.41 10.38
N ALA A 110 -7.74 -6.14 10.48
CA ALA A 110 -8.27 -4.80 10.72
C ALA A 110 -7.86 -4.25 12.10
N ILE A 111 -7.90 -5.07 13.15
CA ILE A 111 -7.54 -4.60 14.49
C ILE A 111 -6.05 -4.26 14.62
N HIS A 112 -5.19 -4.91 13.83
CA HIS A 112 -3.78 -4.53 13.79
C HIS A 112 -3.56 -3.24 12.98
N GLN A 113 -4.32 -3.02 11.91
CA GLN A 113 -4.25 -1.78 11.15
C GLN A 113 -4.71 -0.57 11.97
N PHE A 114 -5.89 -0.67 12.58
CA PHE A 114 -6.58 0.47 13.19
C PHE A 114 -6.52 0.50 14.72
N GLY A 115 -6.08 -0.58 15.36
CA GLY A 115 -6.22 -0.77 16.78
C GLY A 115 -7.66 -1.12 17.17
N GLY A 116 -7.90 -1.30 18.45
CA GLY A 116 -9.25 -1.56 18.95
C GLY A 116 -9.30 -2.43 20.18
N GLN A 117 -10.52 -2.86 20.52
CA GLN A 117 -10.79 -3.73 21.67
C GLN A 117 -10.95 -5.17 21.24
N ALA A 118 -10.26 -6.08 21.92
CA ALA A 118 -10.25 -7.52 21.63
C ALA A 118 -10.38 -8.38 22.89
N GLY A 119 -10.40 -9.69 22.69
CA GLY A 119 -10.50 -10.68 23.75
C GLY A 119 -11.92 -10.86 24.28
N ARG A 120 -12.06 -11.81 25.23
CA ARG A 120 -13.36 -12.08 25.85
C ARG A 120 -13.88 -10.84 26.58
N GLY A 121 -15.08 -10.38 26.21
CA GLY A 121 -15.69 -9.16 26.76
C GLY A 121 -14.99 -7.86 26.30
N LYS A 122 -14.20 -7.89 25.23
CA LYS A 122 -13.50 -6.71 24.66
C LYS A 122 -12.66 -5.93 25.69
N LYS A 123 -12.04 -6.64 26.64
CA LYS A 123 -11.28 -6.02 27.76
C LYS A 123 -9.82 -5.69 27.43
N THR A 124 -9.32 -6.14 26.28
CA THR A 124 -7.92 -5.95 25.88
C THR A 124 -7.83 -4.92 24.79
N THR A 125 -7.11 -3.83 25.03
CA THR A 125 -6.82 -2.82 24.00
C THR A 125 -5.63 -3.28 23.17
N ILE A 126 -5.84 -3.43 21.87
CA ILE A 126 -4.79 -3.70 20.89
C ILE A 126 -4.37 -2.35 20.29
N PRO A 127 -3.10 -1.93 20.43
CA PRO A 127 -2.64 -0.70 19.79
C PRO A 127 -2.60 -0.87 18.28
N ALA A 128 -2.92 0.20 17.56
CA ALA A 128 -2.75 0.24 16.11
C ALA A 128 -1.28 0.01 15.74
N ARG A 129 -1.08 -0.79 14.71
CA ARG A 129 0.21 -1.03 14.03
C ARG A 129 -0.05 -0.99 12.53
N PRO A 130 -0.24 0.22 11.97
CA PRO A 130 -0.56 0.38 10.56
C PRO A 130 0.51 -0.26 9.69
N TYR A 131 0.14 -1.23 8.89
CA TYR A 131 1.02 -1.93 7.97
C TYR A 131 0.64 -1.66 6.51
N LEU A 132 -0.63 -1.34 6.23
CA LEU A 132 -1.07 -0.87 4.92
C LEU A 132 -0.77 0.62 4.78
N PRO A 133 -0.44 1.10 3.56
CA PRO A 133 -0.14 2.51 3.30
C PRO A 133 -1.41 3.37 3.24
N MET A 134 -2.26 3.22 4.25
CA MET A 134 -3.54 3.92 4.39
C MET A 134 -3.73 4.42 5.81
N ARG A 135 -4.51 5.50 5.95
CA ARG A 135 -4.90 6.10 7.22
C ARG A 135 -6.41 6.32 7.25
N GLN A 136 -6.95 6.37 8.44
CA GLN A 136 -8.32 6.80 8.66
C GLN A 136 -8.36 8.33 8.76
N ASN A 137 -9.25 8.93 7.97
CA ASN A 137 -9.51 10.37 7.98
C ASN A 137 -11.02 10.56 8.23
N GLY A 138 -11.39 10.79 9.50
CA GLY A 138 -12.79 10.79 9.91
C GLY A 138 -13.42 9.42 9.69
N SER A 139 -14.46 9.35 8.86
CA SER A 139 -15.15 8.12 8.44
C SER A 139 -14.55 7.48 7.18
N GLU A 140 -13.64 8.15 6.51
CA GLU A 140 -13.06 7.71 5.25
C GLU A 140 -11.68 7.08 5.45
N LEU A 141 -11.29 6.22 4.51
CA LEU A 141 -9.95 5.67 4.41
C LEU A 141 -9.23 6.36 3.26
N ASP A 142 -8.01 6.80 3.51
CA ASP A 142 -7.19 7.53 2.56
C ASP A 142 -5.78 6.95 2.50
N LEU A 143 -5.07 7.17 1.40
CA LEU A 143 -3.65 6.83 1.30
C LEU A 143 -2.83 7.70 2.26
N THR A 144 -1.74 7.14 2.78
CA THR A 144 -0.72 7.96 3.45
C THR A 144 -0.11 8.95 2.47
N ASP A 145 0.41 10.08 2.98
CA ASP A 145 0.99 11.12 2.12
C ASP A 145 2.16 10.57 1.28
N GLY A 146 2.97 9.68 1.87
CA GLY A 146 4.06 9.01 1.15
C GLY A 146 3.56 8.13 0.00
N ALA A 147 2.53 7.33 0.23
CA ALA A 147 1.94 6.49 -0.80
C ALA A 147 1.28 7.32 -1.92
N ARG A 148 0.56 8.37 -1.54
CA ARG A 148 -0.05 9.30 -2.50
C ARG A 148 1.01 9.95 -3.38
N LYS A 149 2.10 10.44 -2.79
CA LYS A 149 3.21 11.06 -3.53
C LYS A 149 3.83 10.07 -4.52
N SER A 150 4.18 8.88 -4.06
CA SER A 150 4.78 7.83 -4.91
C SER A 150 3.88 7.46 -6.10
N ILE A 151 2.58 7.30 -5.86
CA ILE A 151 1.61 6.98 -6.91
C ILE A 151 1.49 8.14 -7.92
N LEU A 152 1.42 9.39 -7.46
CA LEU A 152 1.36 10.56 -8.36
C LEU A 152 2.61 10.68 -9.22
N GLU A 153 3.80 10.43 -8.67
CA GLU A 153 5.06 10.39 -9.42
C GLU A 153 5.02 9.30 -10.50
N MET A 154 4.53 8.10 -10.18
CA MET A 154 4.36 7.01 -11.15
C MET A 154 3.37 7.37 -12.26
N MET A 155 2.26 8.03 -11.93
CA MET A 155 1.27 8.48 -12.91
C MET A 155 1.86 9.55 -13.84
N TYR A 156 2.58 10.51 -13.27
CA TYR A 156 3.28 11.55 -14.04
C TYR A 156 4.29 10.94 -15.02
N ASP A 157 5.16 10.07 -14.51
CA ASP A 157 6.16 9.36 -15.31
C ASP A 157 5.53 8.52 -16.44
N TYR A 158 4.39 7.90 -16.16
CA TYR A 158 3.69 7.10 -17.15
C TYR A 158 3.17 7.92 -18.33
N VAL A 159 2.72 9.14 -18.07
CA VAL A 159 2.24 10.05 -19.12
C VAL A 159 3.41 10.66 -19.88
N GLN A 160 4.53 11.00 -19.22
CA GLN A 160 5.67 11.68 -19.84
C GLN A 160 6.55 10.74 -20.70
N LYS A 161 6.61 9.46 -20.40
CA LYS A 161 7.42 8.47 -21.16
C LYS A 161 6.61 7.82 -22.29
#